data_e1b93f8a30fea991b63e5185ae91a9ac
#
_entry.id   e1b93f8a30fea991b63e5185ae91a9ac
#
_cell.length_a   1.000
_cell.length_b   1.000
_cell.length_c   1.000
_cell.angle_alpha   90.00
_cell.angle_beta   90.00
_cell.angle_gamma   90.00
#
_symmetry.space_group_name_H-M   'P 1'
#
loop_
_entity.id
_entity.type
_entity.pdbx_description
1 polymer ?
#
loop_
_entity_poly.entity_id
_entity_poly.type
_entity_poly.pdbx_seq_one_letter_code
_entity_poly.pdbx_strand_id
1 'polypeptide(L)'
;MSKLLQINSCVNAGSTGRIAEDIGQVVINAGWESYIAYARDYRHSASQTIKIGNKLSFYLHVLKTRLFDRHGFGSYFATKKLIRQIDQIKPDVIQLHNIHGYYLNLPILLKYLSRKNIPLFWCLHDCWSMTGHCSHFALQNCNKWETECHDCPLLGDYPKSWFVDSSRRNFNEKKRLIKAIPNLTLVSLSNWMASIIRRSYMKDRDVVLIPNGIDTNVFKPRTNGEILRKKYGIQNKFVIMASGTVWLPYKG
;
A
#
# COMPACT_ATOMS: atom_id res chain seq x y z
N MET A 1 -13.06 -20.76 -12.93
CA MET A 1 -12.01 -20.61 -11.91
C MET A 1 -12.02 -19.16 -11.47
N SER A 2 -12.13 -18.92 -10.16
CA SER A 2 -12.20 -17.54 -9.62
C SER A 2 -10.85 -16.85 -9.75
N LYS A 3 -10.86 -15.52 -9.88
CA LYS A 3 -9.66 -14.70 -10.15
C LYS A 3 -9.49 -13.59 -9.13
N LEU A 4 -8.35 -13.57 -8.47
CA LEU A 4 -7.92 -12.45 -7.61
C LEU A 4 -6.95 -11.57 -8.39
N LEU A 5 -7.20 -10.26 -8.44
CA LEU A 5 -6.24 -9.26 -8.88
C LEU A 5 -5.79 -8.42 -7.69
N GLN A 6 -4.50 -8.45 -7.39
CA GLN A 6 -3.87 -7.56 -6.41
C GLN A 6 -3.16 -6.41 -7.12
N ILE A 7 -3.25 -5.18 -6.59
CA ILE A 7 -2.54 -4.01 -7.10
C ILE A 7 -1.62 -3.49 -6.00
N ASN A 8 -0.31 -3.58 -6.23
CA ASN A 8 0.71 -3.16 -5.28
C ASN A 8 1.88 -2.45 -5.98
N SER A 9 2.72 -1.74 -5.25
CA SER A 9 3.90 -1.08 -5.80
C SER A 9 5.01 -2.06 -6.21
N CYS A 10 5.13 -3.20 -5.57
CA CYS A 10 6.14 -4.23 -5.79
C CYS A 10 5.57 -5.64 -5.70
N VAL A 11 6.30 -6.63 -6.24
CA VAL A 11 5.97 -8.05 -6.23
C VAL A 11 7.05 -8.81 -5.47
N ASN A 12 6.64 -9.59 -4.46
CA ASN A 12 7.51 -10.45 -3.65
C ASN A 12 8.79 -9.75 -3.15
N ALA A 13 8.74 -8.41 -3.02
CA ALA A 13 9.84 -7.54 -2.59
C ALA A 13 9.35 -6.54 -1.54
N GLY A 14 10.15 -6.31 -0.52
CA GLY A 14 9.74 -5.53 0.64
C GLY A 14 8.57 -6.18 1.42
N SER A 15 8.02 -5.48 2.41
CA SER A 15 6.94 -6.02 3.26
C SER A 15 5.63 -6.23 2.49
N THR A 16 5.13 -5.20 1.82
CA THR A 16 3.83 -5.26 1.13
C THR A 16 3.86 -6.18 -0.09
N GLY A 17 5.01 -6.27 -0.80
CA GLY A 17 5.18 -7.21 -1.90
C GLY A 17 5.19 -8.65 -1.44
N ARG A 18 5.77 -8.92 -0.28
CA ARG A 18 5.74 -10.27 0.33
C ARG A 18 4.33 -10.66 0.77
N ILE A 19 3.59 -9.73 1.40
CA ILE A 19 2.20 -9.96 1.79
C ILE A 19 1.33 -10.30 0.56
N ALA A 20 1.47 -9.53 -0.52
CA ALA A 20 0.73 -9.81 -1.76
C ALA A 20 1.08 -11.18 -2.36
N GLU A 21 2.34 -11.58 -2.30
CA GLU A 21 2.79 -12.92 -2.74
C GLU A 21 2.19 -14.03 -1.88
N ASP A 22 2.25 -13.88 -0.55
CA ASP A 22 1.72 -14.89 0.38
C ASP A 22 0.20 -15.07 0.21
N ILE A 23 -0.55 -13.98 0.02
CA ILE A 23 -1.99 -14.04 -0.33
C ILE A 23 -2.18 -14.72 -1.69
N GLY A 24 -1.37 -14.36 -2.69
CA GLY A 24 -1.39 -15.00 -4.01
C GLY A 24 -1.21 -16.50 -3.94
N GLN A 25 -0.25 -16.97 -3.14
CA GLN A 25 0.00 -18.39 -2.95
C GLN A 25 -1.17 -19.11 -2.27
N VAL A 26 -1.79 -18.49 -1.27
CA VAL A 26 -2.98 -19.06 -0.58
C VAL A 26 -4.13 -19.24 -1.55
N VAL A 27 -4.44 -18.26 -2.39
CA VAL A 27 -5.55 -18.38 -3.34
C VAL A 27 -5.25 -19.35 -4.48
N ILE A 28 -4.00 -19.45 -4.92
CA ILE A 28 -3.56 -20.47 -5.88
C ILE A 28 -3.77 -21.88 -5.30
N ASN A 29 -3.36 -22.10 -4.05
CA ASN A 29 -3.56 -23.37 -3.36
C ASN A 29 -5.05 -23.72 -3.17
N ALA A 30 -5.92 -22.71 -3.12
CA ALA A 30 -7.37 -22.88 -3.10
C ALA A 30 -8.00 -23.06 -4.51
N GLY A 31 -7.20 -23.19 -5.55
CA GLY A 31 -7.65 -23.42 -6.92
C GLY A 31 -8.09 -22.16 -7.68
N TRP A 32 -7.66 -20.96 -7.26
CA TRP A 32 -7.94 -19.71 -7.97
C TRP A 32 -6.77 -19.31 -8.88
N GLU A 33 -7.04 -18.44 -9.84
CA GLU A 33 -6.01 -17.69 -10.55
C GLU A 33 -5.63 -16.44 -9.74
N SER A 34 -4.33 -16.22 -9.58
CA SER A 34 -3.79 -15.05 -8.89
C SER A 34 -3.01 -14.15 -9.84
N TYR A 35 -3.31 -12.84 -9.81
CA TYR A 35 -2.66 -11.80 -10.58
C TYR A 35 -2.14 -10.71 -9.65
N ILE A 36 -0.90 -10.22 -9.89
CA ILE A 36 -0.33 -9.07 -9.17
C ILE A 36 0.09 -8.00 -10.18
N ALA A 37 -0.59 -6.86 -10.18
CA ALA A 37 -0.21 -5.68 -10.92
C ALA A 37 0.76 -4.83 -10.11
N TYR A 38 1.96 -4.54 -10.64
CA TYR A 38 3.06 -3.90 -9.92
C TYR A 38 3.84 -2.88 -10.78
N ALA A 39 4.67 -2.05 -10.14
CA ALA A 39 5.40 -1.02 -10.86
C ALA A 39 6.92 -1.02 -10.65
N ARG A 40 7.39 -1.34 -9.44
CA ARG A 40 8.79 -1.19 -9.07
C ARG A 40 9.50 -2.53 -8.92
N ASP A 41 9.82 -2.88 -7.70
CA ASP A 41 10.67 -4.03 -7.41
C ASP A 41 9.94 -5.34 -7.68
N TYR A 42 10.66 -6.25 -8.33
CA TYR A 42 10.16 -7.56 -8.70
C TYR A 42 11.11 -8.65 -8.19
N ARG A 43 10.54 -9.66 -7.55
CA ARG A 43 11.14 -10.97 -7.36
C ARG A 43 10.19 -12.01 -7.93
N HIS A 44 10.69 -13.21 -8.18
CA HIS A 44 9.87 -14.30 -8.71
C HIS A 44 8.59 -14.49 -7.89
N SER A 45 7.48 -14.69 -8.57
CA SER A 45 6.13 -14.82 -8.00
C SER A 45 5.43 -16.04 -8.57
N ALA A 46 4.63 -16.71 -7.75
CA ALA A 46 3.72 -17.76 -8.19
C ALA A 46 2.49 -17.18 -8.93
N SER A 47 2.17 -15.92 -8.69
CA SER A 47 1.08 -15.21 -9.37
C SER A 47 1.48 -14.76 -10.77
N GLN A 48 0.50 -14.62 -11.67
CA GLN A 48 0.70 -13.95 -12.94
C GLN A 48 0.94 -12.45 -12.70
N THR A 49 1.99 -11.88 -13.30
CA THR A 49 2.41 -10.51 -12.98
C THR A 49 2.14 -9.55 -14.13
N ILE A 50 1.70 -8.34 -13.80
CA ILE A 50 1.36 -7.27 -14.73
C ILE A 50 2.20 -6.04 -14.41
N LYS A 51 3.12 -5.67 -15.30
CA LYS A 51 3.95 -4.47 -15.14
C LYS A 51 3.16 -3.21 -15.47
N ILE A 52 3.09 -2.27 -14.51
CA ILE A 52 2.43 -0.97 -14.66
C ILE A 52 3.47 0.10 -15.00
N GLY A 53 3.36 0.70 -16.16
CA GLY A 53 4.24 1.80 -16.59
C GLY A 53 5.69 1.38 -16.87
N ASN A 54 6.53 2.37 -16.98
CA ASN A 54 7.97 2.25 -17.25
C ASN A 54 8.75 3.34 -16.48
N LYS A 55 10.07 3.35 -16.61
CA LYS A 55 10.95 4.33 -15.93
C LYS A 55 10.58 5.77 -16.28
N LEU A 56 10.25 6.07 -17.54
CA LEU A 56 9.88 7.41 -17.97
C LEU A 56 8.59 7.88 -17.27
N SER A 57 7.54 7.06 -17.27
CA SER A 57 6.28 7.40 -16.59
C SER A 57 6.47 7.58 -15.08
N PHE A 58 7.37 6.80 -14.48
CA PHE A 58 7.73 6.94 -13.07
C PHE A 58 8.39 8.30 -12.79
N TYR A 59 9.45 8.66 -13.53
CA TYR A 59 10.16 9.92 -13.30
C TYR A 59 9.30 11.15 -13.61
N LEU A 60 8.46 11.10 -14.64
CA LEU A 60 7.48 12.16 -14.92
C LEU A 60 6.48 12.33 -13.76
N HIS A 61 6.06 11.24 -13.15
CA HIS A 61 5.18 11.29 -11.98
C HIS A 61 5.92 11.85 -10.74
N VAL A 62 7.18 11.45 -10.53
CA VAL A 62 8.03 12.03 -9.48
C VAL A 62 8.14 13.53 -9.68
N LEU A 63 8.52 13.99 -10.88
CA LEU A 63 8.64 15.41 -11.21
C LEU A 63 7.34 16.17 -10.95
N LYS A 64 6.21 15.65 -11.42
CA LYS A 64 4.88 16.21 -11.15
C LYS A 64 4.60 16.35 -9.66
N THR A 65 4.99 15.35 -8.87
CA THR A 65 4.82 15.40 -7.42
C THR A 65 5.72 16.45 -6.78
N ARG A 66 6.99 16.52 -7.19
CA ARG A 66 7.95 17.50 -6.68
C ARG A 66 7.54 18.95 -6.95
N LEU A 67 7.00 19.21 -8.13
CA LEU A 67 6.60 20.56 -8.55
C LEU A 67 5.22 20.97 -8.02
N PHE A 68 4.26 20.04 -7.96
CA PHE A 68 2.84 20.37 -7.76
C PHE A 68 2.19 19.60 -6.60
N ASP A 69 2.94 18.85 -5.81
CA ASP A 69 2.39 17.99 -4.73
C ASP A 69 1.26 17.07 -5.22
N ARG A 70 1.45 16.41 -6.38
CA ARG A 70 0.40 15.58 -7.01
C ARG A 70 0.76 14.09 -7.01
N HIS A 71 1.16 13.56 -5.86
CA HIS A 71 1.44 12.14 -5.66
C HIS A 71 0.15 11.30 -5.78
N GLY A 72 0.19 10.28 -6.65
CA GLY A 72 -0.99 9.49 -7.00
C GLY A 72 -1.85 10.10 -8.12
N PHE A 73 -1.43 11.23 -8.72
CA PHE A 73 -2.18 11.92 -9.79
C PHE A 73 -1.39 12.01 -11.11
N GLY A 74 -0.27 11.29 -11.22
CA GLY A 74 0.51 11.12 -12.46
C GLY A 74 0.14 9.84 -13.21
N SER A 75 1.07 9.31 -14.02
CA SER A 75 0.98 7.97 -14.67
C SER A 75 -0.33 7.68 -15.41
N TYR A 76 -0.86 8.67 -16.12
CA TYR A 76 -2.17 8.59 -16.81
C TYR A 76 -2.27 7.39 -17.76
N PHE A 77 -1.36 7.31 -18.74
CA PHE A 77 -1.41 6.27 -19.77
C PHE A 77 -1.14 4.86 -19.21
N ALA A 78 -0.24 4.75 -18.20
CA ALA A 78 0.04 3.50 -17.53
C ALA A 78 -1.22 2.95 -16.81
N THR A 79 -1.97 3.83 -16.14
CA THR A 79 -3.23 3.46 -15.48
C THR A 79 -4.32 3.10 -16.49
N LYS A 80 -4.42 3.81 -17.62
CA LYS A 80 -5.35 3.45 -18.69
C LYS A 80 -5.05 2.07 -19.30
N LYS A 81 -3.74 1.75 -19.46
CA LYS A 81 -3.33 0.42 -19.91
C LYS A 81 -3.71 -0.67 -18.89
N LEU A 82 -3.45 -0.42 -17.60
CA LEU A 82 -3.85 -1.34 -16.54
C LEU A 82 -5.36 -1.62 -16.57
N ILE A 83 -6.20 -0.60 -16.72
CA ILE A 83 -7.66 -0.76 -16.79
C ILE A 83 -8.07 -1.68 -17.92
N ARG A 84 -7.46 -1.56 -19.12
CA ARG A 84 -7.74 -2.48 -20.23
C ARG A 84 -7.36 -3.92 -19.89
N GLN A 85 -6.25 -4.12 -19.16
CA GLN A 85 -5.84 -5.45 -18.68
C GLN A 85 -6.81 -6.00 -17.62
N ILE A 86 -7.33 -5.16 -16.74
CA ILE A 86 -8.39 -5.57 -15.78
C ILE A 86 -9.65 -6.02 -16.52
N ASP A 87 -10.06 -5.29 -17.56
CA ASP A 87 -11.23 -5.67 -18.38
C ASP A 87 -11.01 -6.99 -19.16
N GLN A 88 -9.76 -7.33 -19.51
CA GLN A 88 -9.40 -8.61 -20.15
C GLN A 88 -9.37 -9.76 -19.15
N ILE A 89 -8.78 -9.56 -17.97
CA ILE A 89 -8.67 -10.58 -16.91
C ILE A 89 -10.04 -10.90 -16.33
N LYS A 90 -10.90 -9.88 -16.17
CA LYS A 90 -12.21 -9.97 -15.52
C LYS A 90 -12.10 -10.60 -14.13
N PRO A 91 -11.38 -9.96 -13.19
CA PRO A 91 -11.20 -10.51 -11.86
C PRO A 91 -12.55 -10.55 -11.10
N ASP A 92 -12.74 -11.58 -10.30
CA ASP A 92 -13.90 -11.72 -9.41
C ASP A 92 -13.72 -10.90 -8.13
N VAL A 93 -12.46 -10.67 -7.72
CA VAL A 93 -12.09 -9.87 -6.56
C VAL A 93 -10.89 -9.00 -6.89
N ILE A 94 -10.91 -7.74 -6.44
CA ILE A 94 -9.75 -6.85 -6.54
C ILE A 94 -9.28 -6.49 -5.12
N GLN A 95 -7.97 -6.58 -4.90
CA GLN A 95 -7.34 -6.19 -3.65
C GLN A 95 -6.30 -5.09 -3.91
N LEU A 96 -6.44 -3.97 -3.22
CA LEU A 96 -5.50 -2.86 -3.25
C LEU A 96 -4.58 -2.93 -2.05
N HIS A 97 -3.29 -2.68 -2.28
CA HIS A 97 -2.27 -2.49 -1.25
C HIS A 97 -1.74 -1.06 -1.33
N ASN A 98 -0.43 -0.87 -1.50
CA ASN A 98 0.16 0.45 -1.70
C ASN A 98 -0.06 0.94 -3.13
N ILE A 99 -1.18 1.62 -3.38
CA ILE A 99 -1.52 2.23 -4.68
C ILE A 99 -0.89 3.62 -4.89
N HIS A 100 0.02 4.00 -4.03
CA HIS A 100 0.92 5.15 -4.17
C HIS A 100 2.35 4.69 -4.49
N GLY A 101 3.26 5.63 -4.83
CA GLY A 101 4.63 5.28 -5.22
C GLY A 101 4.94 5.62 -6.67
N TYR A 102 4.28 6.64 -7.22
CA TYR A 102 4.56 7.25 -8.52
C TYR A 102 4.23 6.37 -9.75
N TYR A 103 3.23 5.50 -9.67
CA TYR A 103 2.95 4.55 -10.74
C TYR A 103 1.48 4.47 -11.18
N LEU A 104 0.56 5.00 -10.39
CA LEU A 104 -0.86 5.00 -10.69
C LEU A 104 -1.44 6.42 -10.72
N ASN A 105 -2.49 6.59 -11.52
CA ASN A 105 -3.38 7.74 -11.47
C ASN A 105 -4.63 7.35 -10.67
N LEU A 106 -4.68 7.80 -9.42
CA LEU A 106 -5.74 7.47 -8.49
C LEU A 106 -7.15 7.85 -9.02
N PRO A 107 -7.38 9.09 -9.54
CA PRO A 107 -8.67 9.45 -10.11
C PRO A 107 -9.16 8.51 -11.20
N ILE A 108 -8.28 8.10 -12.10
CA ILE A 108 -8.63 7.20 -13.21
C ILE A 108 -8.99 5.82 -12.68
N LEU A 109 -8.15 5.27 -11.80
CA LEU A 109 -8.36 3.94 -11.23
C LEU A 109 -9.64 3.90 -10.38
N LEU A 110 -9.80 4.82 -9.42
CA LEU A 110 -10.95 4.79 -8.51
C LEU A 110 -12.28 5.11 -9.22
N LYS A 111 -12.30 6.01 -10.22
CA LYS A 111 -13.48 6.22 -11.06
C LYS A 111 -13.86 4.99 -11.88
N TYR A 112 -12.88 4.22 -12.34
CA TYR A 112 -13.16 2.96 -13.02
C TYR A 112 -13.73 1.93 -12.04
N LEU A 113 -13.09 1.74 -10.89
CA LEU A 113 -13.53 0.78 -9.87
C LEU A 113 -14.91 1.12 -9.30
N SER A 114 -15.26 2.41 -9.13
CA SER A 114 -16.58 2.83 -8.65
C SER A 114 -17.75 2.48 -9.57
N ARG A 115 -17.46 2.15 -10.84
CA ARG A 115 -18.46 1.74 -11.85
C ARG A 115 -18.55 0.22 -12.03
N LYS A 116 -17.70 -0.53 -11.32
CA LYS A 116 -17.66 -1.99 -11.39
C LYS A 116 -18.33 -2.58 -10.15
N ASN A 117 -19.13 -3.60 -10.37
CA ASN A 117 -19.73 -4.37 -9.28
C ASN A 117 -18.81 -5.54 -8.88
N ILE A 118 -17.56 -5.22 -8.56
CA ILE A 118 -16.55 -6.18 -8.14
C ILE A 118 -16.24 -5.92 -6.66
N PRO A 119 -16.23 -6.93 -5.79
CA PRO A 119 -15.75 -6.80 -4.42
C PRO A 119 -14.34 -6.20 -4.39
N LEU A 120 -14.17 -5.10 -3.67
CA LEU A 120 -12.93 -4.37 -3.57
C LEU A 120 -12.46 -4.32 -2.12
N PHE A 121 -11.30 -4.91 -1.86
CA PHE A 121 -10.63 -4.84 -0.57
C PHE A 121 -9.43 -3.90 -0.66
N TRP A 122 -9.26 -3.03 0.34
CA TRP A 122 -8.07 -2.18 0.40
C TRP A 122 -7.33 -2.37 1.72
N CYS A 123 -6.18 -3.03 1.65
CA CYS A 123 -5.27 -3.22 2.79
C CYS A 123 -4.49 -1.92 3.05
N LEU A 124 -4.74 -1.31 4.18
CA LEU A 124 -4.13 -0.03 4.57
C LEU A 124 -2.82 -0.28 5.31
N HIS A 125 -1.70 -0.19 4.59
CA HIS A 125 -0.34 -0.37 5.13
C HIS A 125 0.25 0.92 5.71
N ASP A 126 -0.33 2.06 5.38
CA ASP A 126 0.02 3.40 5.87
C ASP A 126 -1.18 4.35 5.80
N CYS A 127 -0.97 5.60 6.16
CA CYS A 127 -2.03 6.59 6.26
C CYS A 127 -2.25 7.42 4.99
N TRP A 128 -1.50 7.18 3.91
CA TRP A 128 -1.56 8.03 2.71
C TRP A 128 -2.95 8.16 2.10
N SER A 129 -3.73 7.10 2.15
CA SER A 129 -5.12 7.11 1.64
C SER A 129 -6.01 8.12 2.35
N MET A 130 -5.75 8.40 3.63
CA MET A 130 -6.57 9.25 4.51
C MET A 130 -6.04 10.69 4.63
N THR A 131 -4.83 10.95 4.18
CA THR A 131 -4.18 12.28 4.26
C THR A 131 -4.20 13.02 2.93
N GLY A 132 -3.84 14.28 2.94
CA GLY A 132 -3.69 15.09 1.71
C GLY A 132 -2.31 14.94 1.05
N HIS A 133 -1.30 14.53 1.82
CA HIS A 133 0.09 14.47 1.37
C HIS A 133 0.83 13.25 1.94
N CYS A 134 1.12 13.27 3.24
CA CYS A 134 2.01 12.34 3.91
C CYS A 134 1.46 10.90 4.03
N SER A 135 2.36 9.94 4.21
CA SER A 135 2.01 8.55 4.55
C SER A 135 2.08 8.26 6.05
N HIS A 136 2.78 9.10 6.81
CA HIS A 136 2.95 8.98 8.25
C HIS A 136 2.88 10.37 8.90
N PHE A 137 1.98 10.57 9.84
CA PHE A 137 1.75 11.85 10.51
C PHE A 137 1.99 11.80 12.03
N ALA A 138 2.17 10.61 12.60
CA ALA A 138 2.16 10.40 14.05
C ALA A 138 3.26 11.17 14.77
N LEU A 139 4.48 11.24 14.22
CA LEU A 139 5.59 11.97 14.85
C LEU A 139 5.37 13.50 14.92
N GLN A 140 4.56 14.04 14.05
CA GLN A 140 4.24 15.47 14.02
C GLN A 140 2.97 15.81 14.80
N ASN A 141 2.36 14.81 15.47
CA ASN A 141 1.07 14.96 16.14
C ASN A 141 0.02 15.70 15.30
N CYS A 142 0.08 15.51 13.97
CA CYS A 142 -0.82 16.18 13.04
C CYS A 142 -2.16 15.45 12.99
N ASN A 143 -3.24 16.15 13.26
CA ASN A 143 -4.62 15.64 13.23
C ASN A 143 -5.51 16.31 12.16
N LYS A 144 -4.93 17.12 11.27
CA LYS A 144 -5.68 17.77 10.17
C LYS A 144 -6.39 16.76 9.25
N TRP A 145 -5.87 15.55 9.12
CA TRP A 145 -6.48 14.46 8.34
C TRP A 145 -7.86 14.01 8.85
N GLU A 146 -8.21 14.33 10.07
CA GLU A 146 -9.53 14.01 10.64
C GLU A 146 -10.64 14.86 10.04
N THR A 147 -10.34 16.10 9.70
CA THR A 147 -11.28 17.08 9.16
C THR A 147 -10.96 17.48 7.72
N GLU A 148 -9.86 18.18 7.51
CA GLU A 148 -9.34 18.58 6.21
C GLU A 148 -7.84 18.87 6.28
N CYS A 149 -7.04 18.19 5.46
CA CYS A 149 -5.61 18.48 5.33
C CYS A 149 -5.40 19.83 4.62
N HIS A 150 -4.51 20.64 5.15
CA HIS A 150 -4.02 21.92 4.59
C HIS A 150 -2.72 22.30 5.28
N ASP A 151 -1.92 23.19 4.70
CA ASP A 151 -0.65 23.68 5.27
C ASP A 151 0.13 22.52 5.91
N CYS A 152 0.55 21.58 5.04
CA CYS A 152 1.10 20.29 5.50
C CYS A 152 2.49 20.47 6.10
N PRO A 153 2.73 20.14 7.39
CA PRO A 153 4.04 20.28 8.00
C PRO A 153 5.08 19.28 7.46
N LEU A 154 4.63 18.31 6.67
CA LEU A 154 5.46 17.21 6.16
C LEU A 154 5.73 17.32 4.65
N LEU A 155 5.63 18.52 4.04
CA LEU A 155 5.91 18.72 2.61
C LEU A 155 7.33 18.33 2.21
N GLY A 156 8.28 18.44 3.14
CA GLY A 156 9.67 18.05 2.94
C GLY A 156 9.92 16.55 3.02
N ASP A 157 8.97 15.78 3.57
CA ASP A 157 9.06 14.34 3.72
C ASP A 157 8.41 13.60 2.54
N TYR A 158 8.40 12.26 2.61
CA TYR A 158 7.76 11.46 1.56
C TYR A 158 6.23 11.58 1.59
N PRO A 159 5.65 11.87 0.44
CA PRO A 159 6.15 12.15 -0.93
C PRO A 159 6.55 13.62 -1.10
N LYS A 160 7.83 13.93 -1.07
CA LYS A 160 8.36 15.31 -1.02
C LYS A 160 7.79 16.20 -2.11
N SER A 161 7.35 17.42 -1.75
CA SER A 161 7.05 18.55 -2.65
C SER A 161 8.05 19.69 -2.43
N TRP A 162 8.40 20.43 -3.50
CA TRP A 162 9.43 21.48 -3.41
C TRP A 162 8.82 22.88 -3.25
N PHE A 163 7.69 23.15 -3.89
CA PHE A 163 7.18 24.51 -4.03
C PHE A 163 5.71 24.65 -3.64
N VAL A 164 4.90 23.64 -3.84
CA VAL A 164 3.45 23.73 -3.73
C VAL A 164 2.92 22.78 -2.68
N ASP A 165 2.04 23.27 -1.83
CA ASP A 165 1.20 22.46 -0.96
C ASP A 165 -0.17 22.27 -1.61
N SER A 166 -0.41 21.10 -2.16
CA SER A 166 -1.72 20.67 -2.66
C SER A 166 -2.48 19.77 -1.69
N SER A 167 -2.07 19.72 -0.42
CA SER A 167 -2.62 18.78 0.56
C SER A 167 -4.15 18.91 0.71
N ARG A 168 -4.69 20.13 0.75
CA ARG A 168 -6.15 20.37 0.80
C ARG A 168 -6.85 19.79 -0.43
N ARG A 169 -6.34 20.10 -1.61
CA ARG A 169 -6.89 19.62 -2.88
C ARG A 169 -6.82 18.10 -2.98
N ASN A 170 -5.69 17.51 -2.67
CA ASN A 170 -5.47 16.06 -2.70
C ASN A 170 -6.39 15.33 -1.71
N PHE A 171 -6.54 15.88 -0.50
CA PHE A 171 -7.43 15.34 0.53
C PHE A 171 -8.89 15.30 0.03
N ASN A 172 -9.40 16.43 -0.43
CA ASN A 172 -10.78 16.53 -0.91
C ASN A 172 -11.03 15.65 -2.14
N GLU A 173 -10.08 15.57 -3.06
CA GLU A 173 -10.17 14.71 -4.23
C GLU A 173 -10.17 13.24 -3.86
N LYS A 174 -9.28 12.79 -2.96
CA LYS A 174 -9.26 11.41 -2.44
C LYS A 174 -10.54 11.08 -1.69
N LYS A 175 -10.98 11.93 -0.78
CA LYS A 175 -12.24 11.80 -0.04
C LYS A 175 -13.42 11.57 -0.98
N ARG A 176 -13.58 12.42 -2.01
CA ARG A 176 -14.66 12.31 -3.00
C ARG A 176 -14.58 10.99 -3.79
N LEU A 177 -13.39 10.60 -4.25
CA LEU A 177 -13.18 9.41 -5.07
C LEU A 177 -13.42 8.13 -4.26
N ILE A 178 -12.92 8.05 -3.04
CA ILE A 178 -13.05 6.87 -2.19
C ILE A 178 -14.50 6.71 -1.72
N LYS A 179 -15.16 7.83 -1.37
CA LYS A 179 -16.60 7.79 -1.01
C LYS A 179 -17.52 7.36 -2.17
N ALA A 180 -17.08 7.49 -3.41
CA ALA A 180 -17.86 7.08 -4.58
C ALA A 180 -17.80 5.56 -4.88
N ILE A 181 -16.97 4.79 -4.19
CA ILE A 181 -16.84 3.34 -4.45
C ILE A 181 -17.88 2.58 -3.61
N PRO A 182 -18.86 1.87 -4.19
CA PRO A 182 -19.91 1.23 -3.43
C PRO A 182 -19.43 0.01 -2.63
N ASN A 183 -18.65 -0.86 -3.25
CA ASN A 183 -18.29 -2.19 -2.72
C ASN A 183 -16.87 -2.21 -2.14
N LEU A 184 -16.49 -1.18 -1.37
CA LEU A 184 -15.17 -1.06 -0.76
C LEU A 184 -15.19 -1.51 0.69
N THR A 185 -14.43 -2.55 1.00
CA THR A 185 -14.10 -2.98 2.35
C THR A 185 -12.64 -2.60 2.66
N LEU A 186 -12.42 -1.94 3.78
CA LEU A 186 -11.08 -1.59 4.25
C LEU A 186 -10.54 -2.71 5.13
N VAL A 187 -9.32 -3.16 4.83
CA VAL A 187 -8.61 -4.13 5.67
C VAL A 187 -7.62 -3.38 6.54
N SER A 188 -7.89 -3.36 7.82
CA SER A 188 -6.99 -2.79 8.83
C SER A 188 -6.03 -3.86 9.34
N LEU A 189 -4.74 -3.53 9.41
CA LEU A 189 -3.70 -4.46 9.84
C LEU A 189 -3.42 -4.41 11.36
N SER A 190 -4.06 -3.47 12.06
CA SER A 190 -3.90 -3.29 13.51
C SER A 190 -5.08 -2.53 14.12
N ASN A 191 -5.26 -2.66 15.44
CA ASN A 191 -6.24 -1.88 16.18
C ASN A 191 -5.96 -0.37 16.07
N TRP A 192 -4.69 0.04 16.02
CA TRP A 192 -4.30 1.42 15.82
C TRP A 192 -4.80 1.95 14.47
N MET A 193 -4.55 1.25 13.38
CA MET A 193 -5.02 1.65 12.05
C MET A 193 -6.56 1.66 12.00
N ALA A 194 -7.24 0.69 12.63
CA ALA A 194 -8.70 0.69 12.72
C ALA A 194 -9.23 1.93 13.45
N SER A 195 -8.55 2.38 14.51
CA SER A 195 -8.92 3.61 15.24
C SER A 195 -8.73 4.86 14.36
N ILE A 196 -7.67 4.92 13.56
CA ILE A 196 -7.42 5.99 12.60
C ILE A 196 -8.52 6.04 11.53
N ILE A 197 -8.90 4.90 10.95
CA ILE A 197 -9.97 4.82 9.96
C ILE A 197 -11.27 5.41 10.53
N ARG A 198 -11.66 5.03 11.74
CA ARG A 198 -12.89 5.51 12.41
C ARG A 198 -12.93 7.02 12.66
N ARG A 199 -11.75 7.66 12.75
CA ARG A 199 -11.61 9.12 12.92
C ARG A 199 -11.48 9.86 11.58
N SER A 200 -11.26 9.15 10.49
CA SER A 200 -11.05 9.71 9.16
C SER A 200 -12.36 9.87 8.37
N TYR A 201 -12.27 10.45 7.17
CA TYR A 201 -13.40 10.51 6.25
C TYR A 201 -13.87 9.14 5.71
N MET A 202 -13.18 8.07 6.05
CA MET A 202 -13.55 6.68 5.71
C MET A 202 -14.35 5.98 6.82
N LYS A 203 -14.72 6.67 7.88
CA LYS A 203 -15.40 6.12 9.08
C LYS A 203 -16.67 5.31 8.78
N ASP A 204 -17.35 5.65 7.68
CA ASP A 204 -18.61 5.03 7.25
C ASP A 204 -18.38 3.80 6.34
N ARG A 205 -17.13 3.33 6.18
CA ARG A 205 -16.79 2.14 5.40
C ARG A 205 -16.74 0.89 6.27
N ASP A 206 -17.05 -0.24 5.64
CA ASP A 206 -16.82 -1.54 6.28
C ASP A 206 -15.33 -1.73 6.54
N VAL A 207 -15.00 -2.10 7.78
CA VAL A 207 -13.62 -2.31 8.23
C VAL A 207 -13.48 -3.70 8.82
N VAL A 208 -12.55 -4.47 8.28
CA VAL A 208 -12.15 -5.78 8.81
C VAL A 208 -10.74 -5.68 9.38
N LEU A 209 -10.55 -6.21 10.58
CA LEU A 209 -9.23 -6.32 11.20
C LEU A 209 -8.59 -7.65 10.82
N ILE A 210 -7.57 -7.61 9.98
CA ILE A 210 -6.78 -8.77 9.57
C ILE A 210 -5.31 -8.42 9.70
N PRO A 211 -4.63 -8.83 10.78
CA PRO A 211 -3.19 -8.61 10.94
C PRO A 211 -2.37 -9.29 9.83
N ASN A 212 -1.17 -8.76 9.57
CA ASN A 212 -0.25 -9.42 8.65
C ASN A 212 0.13 -10.80 9.16
N GLY A 213 0.08 -11.79 8.28
CA GLY A 213 0.55 -13.14 8.55
C GLY A 213 2.06 -13.29 8.44
N ILE A 214 2.56 -14.38 8.96
CA ILE A 214 3.97 -14.81 8.88
C ILE A 214 4.01 -16.33 8.74
N ASP A 215 4.96 -16.83 7.97
CA ASP A 215 5.17 -18.27 7.82
C ASP A 215 5.74 -18.86 9.12
N THR A 216 4.91 -19.52 9.89
CA THR A 216 5.27 -20.15 11.16
C THR A 216 6.14 -21.40 11.01
N ASN A 217 6.27 -21.96 9.80
CA ASN A 217 7.24 -23.05 9.53
C ASN A 217 8.66 -22.50 9.45
N VAL A 218 8.82 -21.26 9.02
CA VAL A 218 10.10 -20.53 8.95
C VAL A 218 10.39 -19.82 10.27
N PHE A 219 9.43 -19.05 10.78
CA PHE A 219 9.55 -18.25 12.00
C PHE A 219 8.99 -19.00 13.20
N LYS A 220 9.78 -19.91 13.75
CA LYS A 220 9.45 -20.71 14.93
C LYS A 220 10.64 -20.81 15.89
N PRO A 221 10.42 -21.08 17.18
CA PRO A 221 11.51 -21.38 18.11
C PRO A 221 12.37 -22.54 17.58
N ARG A 222 13.68 -22.36 17.58
CA ARG A 222 14.64 -23.36 17.12
C ARG A 222 15.66 -23.65 18.23
N THR A 223 16.10 -24.92 18.34
CA THR A 223 17.07 -25.37 19.33
C THR A 223 18.51 -24.94 19.00
N ASN A 224 18.79 -24.51 17.78
CA ASN A 224 20.14 -24.17 17.31
C ASN A 224 20.56 -22.71 17.59
N GLY A 225 19.82 -21.97 18.39
CA GLY A 225 20.17 -20.60 18.81
C GLY A 225 21.53 -20.51 19.53
N GLU A 226 21.98 -21.56 20.20
CA GLU A 226 23.29 -21.64 20.85
C GLU A 226 24.45 -21.49 19.86
N ILE A 227 24.32 -22.03 18.64
CA ILE A 227 25.36 -21.92 17.60
C ILE A 227 25.59 -20.46 17.25
N LEU A 228 24.50 -19.67 17.09
CA LEU A 228 24.60 -18.22 16.82
C LEU A 228 25.16 -17.46 18.03
N ARG A 229 24.72 -17.83 19.24
CA ARG A 229 25.24 -17.21 20.47
C ARG A 229 26.75 -17.43 20.60
N LYS A 230 27.24 -18.63 20.32
CA LYS A 230 28.67 -18.96 20.30
C LYS A 230 29.42 -18.19 19.21
N LYS A 231 28.85 -18.14 18.00
CA LYS A 231 29.43 -17.43 16.85
C LYS A 231 29.65 -15.93 17.14
N TYR A 232 28.73 -15.31 17.87
CA TYR A 232 28.80 -13.86 18.18
C TYR A 232 29.31 -13.55 19.60
N GLY A 233 29.76 -14.55 20.38
CA GLY A 233 30.28 -14.36 21.73
C GLY A 233 29.27 -13.81 22.74
N ILE A 234 28.00 -14.19 22.60
CA ILE A 234 26.86 -13.67 23.40
C ILE A 234 26.13 -14.78 24.17
N GLN A 235 26.81 -15.86 24.52
CA GLN A 235 26.21 -17.05 25.16
C GLN A 235 25.44 -16.71 26.43
N ASN A 236 26.02 -15.88 27.30
CA ASN A 236 25.46 -15.50 28.60
C ASN A 236 24.87 -14.08 28.63
N LYS A 237 24.52 -13.52 27.45
CA LYS A 237 23.98 -12.17 27.35
C LYS A 237 22.48 -12.19 27.07
N PHE A 238 21.75 -11.25 27.67
CA PHE A 238 20.42 -10.92 27.21
C PHE A 238 20.53 -10.24 25.83
N VAL A 239 19.79 -10.73 24.85
CA VAL A 239 19.90 -10.27 23.46
C VAL A 239 18.60 -9.60 23.03
N ILE A 240 18.69 -8.35 22.66
CA ILE A 240 17.61 -7.63 21.97
C ILE A 240 17.97 -7.58 20.49
N MET A 241 17.07 -8.04 19.64
CA MET A 241 17.20 -7.99 18.18
C MET A 241 16.12 -7.09 17.59
N ALA A 242 16.54 -6.22 16.70
CA ALA A 242 15.63 -5.41 15.91
C ALA A 242 16.01 -5.50 14.43
N SER A 243 15.02 -5.41 13.55
CA SER A 243 15.22 -5.49 12.10
C SER A 243 14.46 -4.37 11.40
N GLY A 244 15.10 -3.71 10.47
CA GLY A 244 14.49 -2.65 9.65
C GLY A 244 15.30 -2.39 8.37
N THR A 245 14.62 -2.04 7.29
CA THR A 245 15.28 -1.65 6.04
C THR A 245 16.03 -0.31 6.18
N VAL A 246 15.49 0.58 7.00
CA VAL A 246 16.07 1.89 7.33
C VAL A 246 15.68 2.21 8.76
N TRP A 247 16.61 2.74 9.54
CA TRP A 247 16.37 3.26 10.90
C TRP A 247 16.08 4.75 10.80
N LEU A 248 14.84 5.12 11.04
CA LEU A 248 14.35 6.49 11.05
C LEU A 248 13.49 6.71 12.30
N PRO A 249 13.35 7.95 12.82
CA PRO A 249 12.64 8.22 14.07
C PRO A 249 11.23 7.61 14.15
N TYR A 250 10.54 7.45 13.02
CA TYR A 250 9.21 6.82 12.98
C TYR A 250 9.24 5.28 12.99
N LYS A 251 10.40 4.67 13.12
CA LYS A 251 10.56 3.20 13.23
C LYS A 251 10.78 2.72 14.67
N GLY A 252 10.93 3.64 15.62
CA GLY A 252 11.20 3.39 17.03
C GLY A 252 12.64 3.64 17.42
#